data_c5e17c52d23c3ba609c4993d68adad69
#
_entry.id   c5e17c52d23c3ba609c4993d68adad69
#
_cell.length_a   1.000
_cell.length_b   1.000
_cell.length_c   1.000
_cell.angle_alpha   90.00
_cell.angle_beta   90.00
_cell.angle_gamma   90.00
#
_symmetry.space_group_name_H-M   'P 1'
#
loop_
_entity.id
_entity.type
_entity.pdbx_description
1 polymer ?
#
loop_
_entity_poly.entity_id
_entity_poly.type
_entity_poly.pdbx_seq_one_letter_code
_entity_poly.pdbx_strand_id
1 'polypeptide(L)'
;MARPRSATGASRSTMVKSKDRATSSVAARRAVLKRLRDEDIEHVLFWFTDLEGHLKSFAVTPAEMQGALDDGMGFDGSSITGFNAIEESDMVAIPDPDTFQVMPRPIDDHGHEIGAKVARVICDVVKPDGTPYEGDPRYVLRAALDRMRKLGFDAFNVGPELEYFLFEDENDTKTLDEGGYFAMTAQDAATEVRNDTIHALEAMGIPIEYHHHEVAPSQHEIDMRYADALAMADHTMTYRLVVKEVAAWHGYYATFMPKPLFGENGSGMHTHMSLFKGGRNQFFDAKDPHHLSKTAKAFIAGLLVHAREMSAVLAQWVNSYKRLVPGFEAPVYVAWSQRNRSALIRIPLYKPGAEQATRAEIRCPDPACNPYLAFAALLHAGLEGIEKGYELPDEMTTNLYRLSEAERDERGIVALPGSLGEAAEELAGSELMARALGEHIFPRYVELKRREWNEYRVQVTEWEKERYLSAL
;
A
#
# COMPACT_ATOMS: atom_id res chain seq x y z
N MET A 1 -52.98 -34.90 -26.47
CA MET A 1 -53.31 -33.61 -25.86
C MET A 1 -52.05 -33.01 -25.29
N ALA A 2 -51.77 -31.81 -25.62
CA ALA A 2 -50.46 -31.19 -25.68
C ALA A 2 -49.69 -31.06 -24.35
N ARG A 3 -48.39 -31.40 -24.36
CA ARG A 3 -47.41 -31.00 -23.34
C ARG A 3 -46.87 -29.60 -23.66
N PRO A 4 -46.67 -28.71 -22.67
CA PRO A 4 -45.91 -27.48 -22.89
C PRO A 4 -44.40 -27.74 -22.80
N ARG A 5 -43.65 -27.13 -23.74
CA ARG A 5 -42.19 -27.15 -23.85
C ARG A 5 -41.60 -26.22 -22.78
N SER A 6 -40.61 -26.72 -22.05
CA SER A 6 -39.71 -25.93 -21.20
C SER A 6 -38.72 -25.17 -22.05
N ALA A 7 -38.69 -23.84 -21.95
CA ALA A 7 -37.64 -23.00 -22.50
C ALA A 7 -36.54 -22.82 -21.46
N THR A 8 -35.42 -23.50 -21.63
CA THR A 8 -34.18 -23.23 -20.92
C THR A 8 -33.42 -22.13 -21.66
N GLY A 9 -33.53 -20.91 -21.15
CA GLY A 9 -32.70 -19.79 -21.56
C GLY A 9 -31.35 -19.87 -20.86
N ALA A 10 -30.34 -20.46 -21.49
CA ALA A 10 -28.97 -20.34 -21.05
C ALA A 10 -28.43 -18.93 -21.35
N SER A 11 -28.22 -18.14 -20.30
CA SER A 11 -27.48 -16.89 -20.37
C SER A 11 -26.03 -17.19 -20.79
N ARG A 12 -25.67 -16.83 -22.00
CA ARG A 12 -24.27 -16.80 -22.44
C ARG A 12 -23.58 -15.61 -21.76
N SER A 13 -22.80 -15.90 -20.71
CA SER A 13 -21.80 -14.98 -20.20
C SER A 13 -20.81 -14.64 -21.32
N THR A 14 -20.85 -13.40 -21.78
CA THR A 14 -19.89 -12.86 -22.76
C THR A 14 -18.58 -12.64 -22.03
N MET A 15 -17.63 -13.56 -22.22
CA MET A 15 -16.22 -13.35 -21.91
C MET A 15 -15.72 -12.08 -22.63
N VAL A 16 -15.50 -11.02 -21.86
CA VAL A 16 -14.73 -9.86 -22.32
C VAL A 16 -13.27 -10.30 -22.36
N LYS A 17 -12.83 -10.83 -23.47
CA LYS A 17 -11.41 -10.99 -23.78
C LYS A 17 -10.86 -9.59 -23.98
N SER A 18 -10.11 -9.07 -22.99
CA SER A 18 -9.39 -7.81 -23.14
C SER A 18 -8.32 -7.98 -24.23
N LYS A 19 -8.57 -7.41 -25.40
CA LYS A 19 -7.62 -7.40 -26.52
C LYS A 19 -6.30 -6.67 -26.21
N ASP A 20 -6.26 -5.87 -25.15
CA ASP A 20 -5.09 -5.08 -24.77
C ASP A 20 -4.03 -5.90 -24.01
N ARG A 21 -4.41 -6.98 -23.31
CA ARG A 21 -3.45 -7.93 -22.72
C ARG A 21 -2.65 -8.72 -23.75
N ALA A 22 -3.15 -8.92 -24.95
CA ALA A 22 -2.57 -9.87 -25.91
C ALA A 22 -1.40 -9.33 -26.73
N THR A 23 -1.25 -8.02 -26.92
CA THR A 23 -0.21 -7.44 -27.79
C THR A 23 0.99 -6.89 -27.04
N SER A 24 0.83 -6.26 -25.87
CA SER A 24 1.96 -5.86 -25.01
C SER A 24 2.68 -7.10 -24.46
N SER A 25 1.95 -8.17 -24.19
CA SER A 25 2.48 -9.37 -23.56
C SER A 25 3.50 -10.15 -24.42
N VAL A 26 3.38 -10.19 -25.74
CA VAL A 26 4.29 -11.00 -26.59
C VAL A 26 5.69 -10.37 -26.67
N ALA A 27 5.77 -9.06 -26.79
CA ALA A 27 7.07 -8.36 -26.83
C ALA A 27 7.75 -8.42 -25.45
N ALA A 28 7.00 -8.19 -24.37
CA ALA A 28 7.50 -8.26 -23.00
C ALA A 28 7.97 -9.69 -22.64
N ARG A 29 7.19 -10.73 -22.96
CA ARG A 29 7.61 -12.14 -22.77
C ARG A 29 8.92 -12.46 -23.50
N ARG A 30 9.06 -12.03 -24.77
CA ARG A 30 10.30 -12.21 -25.52
C ARG A 30 11.48 -11.46 -24.87
N ALA A 31 11.25 -10.27 -24.35
CA ALA A 31 12.26 -9.50 -23.65
C ALA A 31 12.72 -10.22 -22.38
N VAL A 32 11.80 -10.76 -21.57
CA VAL A 32 12.14 -11.59 -20.41
C VAL A 32 13.01 -12.77 -20.79
N LEU A 33 12.59 -13.57 -21.77
CA LEU A 33 13.34 -14.75 -22.22
C LEU A 33 14.71 -14.41 -22.81
N LYS A 34 14.85 -13.23 -23.41
CA LYS A 34 16.15 -12.72 -23.86
C LYS A 34 17.03 -12.34 -22.67
N ARG A 35 16.50 -11.57 -21.71
CA ARG A 35 17.24 -11.15 -20.50
C ARG A 35 17.72 -12.33 -19.68
N LEU A 36 16.92 -13.39 -19.53
CA LEU A 36 17.30 -14.61 -18.82
C LEU A 36 18.59 -15.22 -19.37
N ARG A 37 18.75 -15.24 -20.70
CA ARG A 37 19.96 -15.78 -21.36
C ARG A 37 21.13 -14.81 -21.35
N ASP A 38 20.87 -13.53 -21.69
CA ASP A 38 21.92 -12.54 -21.87
C ASP A 38 22.54 -12.12 -20.52
N GLU A 39 21.80 -12.24 -19.44
CA GLU A 39 22.20 -11.82 -18.09
C GLU A 39 22.53 -13.01 -17.17
N ASP A 40 22.56 -14.25 -17.69
CA ASP A 40 22.89 -15.48 -16.94
C ASP A 40 22.09 -15.62 -15.63
N ILE A 41 20.78 -15.40 -15.69
CA ILE A 41 19.88 -15.51 -14.51
C ILE A 41 19.76 -16.97 -14.09
N GLU A 42 20.01 -17.26 -12.81
CA GLU A 42 19.99 -18.61 -12.25
C GLU A 42 18.58 -19.04 -11.81
N HIS A 43 17.79 -18.10 -11.24
CA HIS A 43 16.43 -18.35 -10.77
C HIS A 43 15.55 -17.13 -11.01
N VAL A 44 14.23 -17.38 -11.19
CA VAL A 44 13.21 -16.32 -11.24
C VAL A 44 12.24 -16.53 -10.09
N LEU A 45 12.15 -15.56 -9.20
CA LEU A 45 11.20 -15.56 -8.10
C LEU A 45 9.82 -15.09 -8.60
N PHE A 46 8.81 -15.91 -8.42
CA PHE A 46 7.41 -15.57 -8.67
C PHE A 46 6.84 -14.98 -7.40
N TRP A 47 6.56 -13.68 -7.43
CA TRP A 47 6.09 -12.92 -6.28
C TRP A 47 4.58 -12.72 -6.34
N PHE A 48 3.92 -12.92 -5.21
CA PHE A 48 2.54 -12.53 -4.96
C PHE A 48 2.38 -12.15 -3.48
N THR A 49 1.22 -11.60 -3.11
CA THR A 49 1.04 -11.00 -1.80
C THR A 49 -0.16 -11.66 -1.11
N ASP A 50 -0.02 -12.00 0.17
CA ASP A 50 -1.13 -12.51 0.96
C ASP A 50 -2.06 -11.38 1.43
N LEU A 51 -3.13 -11.74 2.12
CA LEU A 51 -4.16 -10.80 2.57
C LEU A 51 -3.61 -9.71 3.53
N GLU A 52 -2.59 -10.04 4.32
CA GLU A 52 -1.95 -9.11 5.26
C GLU A 52 -0.86 -8.24 4.62
N GLY A 53 -0.56 -8.44 3.35
CA GLY A 53 0.47 -7.69 2.65
C GLY A 53 1.87 -8.26 2.83
N HIS A 54 2.00 -9.52 3.23
CA HIS A 54 3.28 -10.21 3.24
C HIS A 54 3.61 -10.72 1.83
N LEU A 55 4.84 -10.45 1.40
CA LEU A 55 5.35 -10.97 0.14
C LEU A 55 5.58 -12.48 0.25
N LYS A 56 5.02 -13.23 -0.70
CA LYS A 56 5.21 -14.68 -0.87
C LYS A 56 5.95 -14.93 -2.17
N SER A 57 6.73 -16.01 -2.20
CA SER A 57 7.55 -16.34 -3.35
C SER A 57 7.84 -17.82 -3.45
N PHE A 58 7.98 -18.28 -4.70
CA PHE A 58 8.66 -19.53 -5.04
C PHE A 58 9.58 -19.29 -6.25
N ALA A 59 10.60 -20.12 -6.42
CA ALA A 59 11.59 -19.97 -7.47
C ALA A 59 11.30 -20.90 -8.65
N VAL A 60 11.44 -20.36 -9.87
CA VAL A 60 11.32 -21.07 -11.14
C VAL A 60 12.66 -21.06 -11.85
N THR A 61 13.06 -22.18 -12.45
CA THR A 61 14.30 -22.24 -13.25
C THR A 61 14.13 -21.57 -14.60
N PRO A 62 15.19 -21.03 -15.20
CA PRO A 62 15.10 -20.42 -16.55
C PRO A 62 14.56 -21.35 -17.63
N ALA A 63 14.76 -22.66 -17.48
CA ALA A 63 14.26 -23.67 -18.44
C ALA A 63 12.73 -23.74 -18.48
N GLU A 64 12.07 -23.52 -17.33
CA GLU A 64 10.61 -23.57 -17.20
C GLU A 64 9.93 -22.24 -17.55
N MET A 65 10.68 -21.14 -17.65
CA MET A 65 10.12 -19.81 -17.80
C MET A 65 9.28 -19.61 -19.05
N GLN A 66 9.59 -20.31 -20.17
CA GLN A 66 8.75 -20.22 -21.37
C GLN A 66 7.34 -20.73 -21.09
N GLY A 67 7.22 -21.94 -20.51
CA GLY A 67 5.93 -22.53 -20.14
C GLY A 67 5.20 -21.70 -19.07
N ALA A 68 5.94 -21.22 -18.07
CA ALA A 68 5.37 -20.39 -17.01
C ALA A 68 4.82 -19.03 -17.53
N LEU A 69 5.47 -18.43 -18.53
CA LEU A 69 4.96 -17.21 -19.19
C LEU A 69 3.73 -17.49 -20.06
N ASP A 70 3.59 -18.68 -20.61
CA ASP A 70 2.47 -19.05 -21.48
C ASP A 70 1.23 -19.52 -20.67
N ASP A 71 1.43 -20.40 -19.70
CA ASP A 71 0.36 -21.12 -19.00
C ASP A 71 0.29 -20.80 -17.48
N GLY A 72 1.29 -20.09 -16.94
CA GLY A 72 1.45 -19.89 -15.50
C GLY A 72 2.12 -21.06 -14.78
N MET A 73 2.23 -20.96 -13.46
CA MET A 73 2.81 -21.99 -12.62
C MET A 73 1.86 -22.35 -11.46
N GLY A 74 1.49 -23.63 -11.37
CA GLY A 74 0.62 -24.13 -10.30
C GLY A 74 1.31 -24.11 -8.95
N PHE A 75 0.58 -23.78 -7.88
CA PHE A 75 1.05 -23.84 -6.51
C PHE A 75 -0.09 -24.12 -5.53
N ASP A 76 0.24 -24.59 -4.31
CA ASP A 76 -0.72 -24.82 -3.22
C ASP A 76 -0.92 -23.52 -2.42
N GLY A 77 -2.14 -22.98 -2.44
CA GLY A 77 -2.53 -21.77 -1.69
C GLY A 77 -3.05 -22.03 -0.28
N SER A 78 -3.21 -23.29 0.15
CA SER A 78 -3.90 -23.63 1.41
C SER A 78 -3.26 -23.08 2.68
N SER A 79 -1.95 -22.86 2.66
CA SER A 79 -1.19 -22.30 3.79
C SER A 79 -0.98 -20.79 3.71
N ILE A 80 -1.64 -20.09 2.76
CA ILE A 80 -1.48 -18.65 2.55
C ILE A 80 -2.61 -17.92 3.26
N THR A 81 -2.27 -16.94 4.09
CA THR A 81 -3.24 -16.16 4.87
C THR A 81 -4.30 -15.51 3.97
N GLY A 82 -5.56 -15.84 4.25
CA GLY A 82 -6.72 -15.31 3.52
C GLY A 82 -7.03 -16.00 2.19
N PHE A 83 -6.24 -17.01 1.78
CA PHE A 83 -6.53 -17.83 0.62
C PHE A 83 -7.55 -18.93 0.97
N ASN A 84 -7.81 -19.83 0.03
CA ASN A 84 -8.84 -20.85 0.17
C ASN A 84 -8.50 -21.92 1.20
N ALA A 85 -9.52 -22.69 1.61
CA ALA A 85 -9.37 -23.88 2.39
C ALA A 85 -8.67 -25.00 1.58
N ILE A 86 -8.27 -26.06 2.27
CA ILE A 86 -7.50 -27.21 1.70
C ILE A 86 -8.19 -27.81 0.46
N GLU A 87 -9.53 -27.84 0.44
CA GLU A 87 -10.34 -28.43 -0.64
C GLU A 87 -10.28 -27.63 -1.97
N GLU A 88 -9.83 -26.37 -1.91
CA GLU A 88 -9.75 -25.47 -3.09
C GLU A 88 -8.37 -24.80 -3.14
N SER A 89 -7.31 -25.57 -2.81
CA SER A 89 -5.97 -25.02 -2.61
C SER A 89 -5.18 -24.80 -3.91
N ASP A 90 -5.53 -25.51 -4.98
CA ASP A 90 -4.81 -25.40 -6.26
C ASP A 90 -5.02 -24.00 -6.88
N MET A 91 -3.91 -23.28 -7.05
CA MET A 91 -3.85 -21.95 -7.65
C MET A 91 -2.80 -21.91 -8.76
N VAL A 92 -2.91 -20.90 -9.62
CA VAL A 92 -1.94 -20.68 -10.69
C VAL A 92 -1.42 -19.24 -10.58
N ALA A 93 -0.09 -19.10 -10.48
CA ALA A 93 0.58 -17.81 -10.55
C ALA A 93 0.87 -17.46 -12.02
N ILE A 94 0.28 -16.40 -12.53
CA ILE A 94 0.49 -15.88 -13.89
C ILE A 94 1.47 -14.72 -13.81
N PRO A 95 2.71 -14.88 -14.28
CA PRO A 95 3.70 -13.81 -14.23
C PRO A 95 3.32 -12.64 -15.13
N ASP A 96 3.45 -11.43 -14.60
CA ASP A 96 3.31 -10.17 -15.33
C ASP A 96 4.70 -9.79 -15.89
N PRO A 97 4.98 -10.01 -17.19
CA PRO A 97 6.32 -9.85 -17.75
C PRO A 97 6.83 -8.41 -17.71
N ASP A 98 5.94 -7.42 -17.61
CA ASP A 98 6.33 -6.00 -17.50
C ASP A 98 6.94 -5.69 -16.13
N THR A 99 6.75 -6.57 -15.13
CA THR A 99 7.33 -6.43 -13.79
C THR A 99 8.68 -7.13 -13.62
N PHE A 100 9.21 -7.83 -14.63
CA PHE A 100 10.45 -8.59 -14.52
C PHE A 100 11.65 -7.69 -14.23
N GLN A 101 12.35 -7.94 -13.11
CA GLN A 101 13.56 -7.20 -12.72
C GLN A 101 14.59 -8.14 -12.08
N VAL A 102 15.86 -7.83 -12.32
CA VAL A 102 16.97 -8.51 -11.64
C VAL A 102 17.09 -7.96 -10.22
N MET A 103 17.23 -8.86 -9.26
CA MET A 103 17.40 -8.47 -7.86
C MET A 103 18.80 -7.90 -7.63
N PRO A 104 18.93 -6.86 -6.79
CA PRO A 104 20.23 -6.34 -6.40
C PRO A 104 20.99 -7.41 -5.60
N ARG A 105 22.32 -7.32 -5.61
CA ARG A 105 23.20 -8.24 -4.90
C ARG A 105 24.19 -7.46 -4.05
N PRO A 106 24.64 -8.02 -2.90
CA PRO A 106 25.69 -7.41 -2.10
C PRO A 106 27.00 -7.36 -2.90
N ILE A 107 27.82 -6.39 -2.55
CA ILE A 107 29.14 -6.16 -3.18
C ILE A 107 30.22 -6.51 -2.16
N ASP A 108 31.25 -7.27 -2.57
CA ASP A 108 32.39 -7.60 -1.72
C ASP A 108 33.38 -6.43 -1.58
N ASP A 109 34.40 -6.59 -0.71
CA ASP A 109 35.44 -5.58 -0.46
C ASP A 109 36.28 -5.22 -1.71
N HIS A 110 36.13 -5.97 -2.80
CA HIS A 110 36.80 -5.75 -4.08
C HIS A 110 35.89 -5.13 -5.15
N GLY A 111 34.63 -4.83 -4.80
CA GLY A 111 33.65 -4.24 -5.70
C GLY A 111 32.96 -5.24 -6.63
N HIS A 112 33.01 -6.54 -6.34
CA HIS A 112 32.29 -7.56 -7.12
C HIS A 112 30.97 -7.92 -6.48
N GLU A 113 29.93 -8.04 -7.29
CA GLU A 113 28.66 -8.59 -6.85
C GLU A 113 28.81 -10.06 -6.46
N ILE A 114 28.27 -10.44 -5.30
CA ILE A 114 28.34 -11.81 -4.76
C ILE A 114 26.95 -12.45 -4.67
N GLY A 115 26.92 -13.79 -4.63
CA GLY A 115 25.68 -14.57 -4.55
C GLY A 115 25.08 -14.90 -5.92
N ALA A 116 24.01 -15.67 -5.92
CA ALA A 116 23.27 -16.11 -7.12
C ALA A 116 22.65 -14.92 -7.84
N LYS A 117 22.63 -14.93 -9.17
CA LYS A 117 21.94 -13.93 -9.97
C LYS A 117 20.46 -14.28 -10.13
N VAL A 118 19.63 -13.63 -9.38
CA VAL A 118 18.21 -13.89 -9.27
C VAL A 118 17.42 -12.74 -9.88
N ALA A 119 16.34 -13.08 -10.59
CA ALA A 119 15.33 -12.10 -11.01
C ALA A 119 14.00 -12.35 -10.28
N ARG A 120 13.13 -11.37 -10.29
CA ARG A 120 11.75 -11.53 -9.82
C ARG A 120 10.75 -11.13 -10.89
N VAL A 121 9.56 -11.70 -10.80
CA VAL A 121 8.38 -11.27 -11.56
C VAL A 121 7.18 -11.28 -10.62
N ILE A 122 6.34 -10.26 -10.69
CA ILE A 122 5.11 -10.20 -9.89
C ILE A 122 4.00 -10.94 -10.64
N CYS A 123 3.22 -11.74 -9.92
CA CYS A 123 2.21 -12.61 -10.49
C CYS A 123 0.81 -12.14 -10.10
N ASP A 124 -0.12 -12.27 -11.03
CA ASP A 124 -1.55 -12.35 -10.72
C ASP A 124 -1.87 -13.79 -10.30
N VAL A 125 -2.68 -13.99 -9.29
CA VAL A 125 -3.16 -15.31 -8.91
C VAL A 125 -4.50 -15.60 -9.59
N VAL A 126 -4.62 -16.78 -10.19
CA VAL A 126 -5.84 -17.23 -10.84
C VAL A 126 -6.21 -18.65 -10.38
N LYS A 127 -7.48 -19.01 -10.56
CA LYS A 127 -7.97 -20.38 -10.34
C LYS A 127 -7.50 -21.31 -11.47
N PRO A 128 -7.53 -22.63 -11.30
CA PRO A 128 -7.11 -23.59 -12.32
C PRO A 128 -7.87 -23.48 -13.66
N ASP A 129 -9.08 -22.93 -13.65
CA ASP A 129 -9.87 -22.66 -14.85
C ASP A 129 -9.47 -21.35 -15.58
N GLY A 130 -8.46 -20.63 -15.07
CA GLY A 130 -7.95 -19.37 -15.59
C GLY A 130 -8.77 -18.14 -15.22
N THR A 131 -9.80 -18.29 -14.37
CA THR A 131 -10.54 -17.12 -13.85
C THR A 131 -9.73 -16.41 -12.76
N PRO A 132 -9.80 -15.07 -12.66
CA PRO A 132 -9.13 -14.35 -11.58
C PRO A 132 -9.55 -14.89 -10.21
N TYR A 133 -8.58 -14.96 -9.30
CA TYR A 133 -8.85 -15.34 -7.92
C TYR A 133 -9.23 -14.10 -7.11
N GLU A 134 -10.42 -14.08 -6.55
CA GLU A 134 -10.97 -12.94 -5.83
C GLU A 134 -10.27 -12.69 -4.48
N GLY A 135 -9.46 -13.64 -4.01
CA GLY A 135 -8.62 -13.52 -2.82
C GLY A 135 -7.24 -12.91 -3.07
N ASP A 136 -6.89 -12.61 -4.32
CA ASP A 136 -5.65 -11.93 -4.66
C ASP A 136 -5.78 -10.40 -4.43
N PRO A 137 -5.00 -9.80 -3.50
CA PRO A 137 -5.03 -8.35 -3.28
C PRO A 137 -4.70 -7.54 -4.54
N ARG A 138 -3.81 -8.05 -5.42
CA ARG A 138 -3.47 -7.38 -6.67
C ARG A 138 -4.66 -7.34 -7.63
N TYR A 139 -5.47 -8.40 -7.67
CA TYR A 139 -6.73 -8.41 -8.41
C TYR A 139 -7.74 -7.40 -7.87
N VAL A 140 -7.86 -7.23 -6.55
CA VAL A 140 -8.76 -6.24 -5.95
C VAL A 140 -8.42 -4.82 -6.43
N LEU A 141 -7.13 -4.45 -6.47
CA LEU A 141 -6.72 -3.16 -7.00
C LEU A 141 -7.02 -3.04 -8.51
N ARG A 142 -6.78 -4.08 -9.30
CA ARG A 142 -7.17 -4.11 -10.73
C ARG A 142 -8.66 -3.87 -10.92
N ALA A 143 -9.50 -4.50 -10.11
CA ALA A 143 -10.97 -4.32 -10.17
C ALA A 143 -11.38 -2.87 -9.80
N ALA A 144 -10.72 -2.25 -8.82
CA ALA A 144 -10.93 -0.85 -8.48
C ALA A 144 -10.53 0.09 -9.64
N LEU A 145 -9.40 -0.16 -10.30
CA LEU A 145 -8.96 0.58 -11.48
C LEU A 145 -9.91 0.39 -12.68
N ASP A 146 -10.49 -0.79 -12.85
CA ASP A 146 -11.50 -1.02 -13.88
C ASP A 146 -12.80 -0.26 -13.60
N ARG A 147 -13.22 -0.13 -12.33
CA ARG A 147 -14.32 0.77 -11.94
C ARG A 147 -14.00 2.22 -12.29
N MET A 148 -12.81 2.69 -11.98
CA MET A 148 -12.35 4.05 -12.33
C MET A 148 -12.44 4.30 -13.83
N ARG A 149 -11.97 3.34 -14.66
CA ARG A 149 -12.04 3.45 -16.13
C ARG A 149 -13.48 3.53 -16.64
N LYS A 150 -14.42 2.78 -16.04
CA LYS A 150 -15.86 2.87 -16.38
C LYS A 150 -16.45 4.25 -16.07
N LEU A 151 -15.90 4.98 -15.10
CA LEU A 151 -16.27 6.36 -14.78
C LEU A 151 -15.56 7.40 -15.68
N GLY A 152 -14.73 6.93 -16.61
CA GLY A 152 -14.09 7.74 -17.64
C GLY A 152 -12.78 8.41 -17.24
N PHE A 153 -12.11 7.91 -16.21
CA PHE A 153 -10.72 8.25 -15.87
C PHE A 153 -9.76 7.20 -16.43
N ASP A 154 -8.54 7.61 -16.77
CA ASP A 154 -7.56 6.74 -17.42
C ASP A 154 -6.51 6.22 -16.43
N ALA A 155 -6.12 7.03 -15.45
CA ALA A 155 -5.12 6.68 -14.46
C ALA A 155 -5.46 7.22 -13.06
N PHE A 156 -5.13 6.44 -12.06
CA PHE A 156 -5.04 6.82 -10.67
C PHE A 156 -3.57 6.81 -10.29
N ASN A 157 -2.97 7.97 -10.19
CA ASN A 157 -1.58 8.12 -9.82
C ASN A 157 -1.44 8.20 -8.31
N VAL A 158 -0.50 7.43 -7.77
CA VAL A 158 -0.21 7.34 -6.34
C VAL A 158 1.28 7.54 -6.09
N GLY A 159 1.62 8.29 -5.05
CA GLY A 159 2.98 8.51 -4.58
C GLY A 159 3.01 8.39 -3.06
N PRO A 160 3.37 7.22 -2.51
CA PRO A 160 3.51 7.01 -1.08
C PRO A 160 4.90 7.43 -0.60
N GLU A 161 4.96 8.04 0.58
CA GLU A 161 6.17 8.40 1.33
C GLU A 161 6.33 7.34 2.43
N LEU A 162 7.26 6.39 2.27
CA LEU A 162 7.42 5.27 3.20
C LEU A 162 8.54 5.55 4.21
N GLU A 163 8.16 5.80 5.45
CA GLU A 163 9.08 5.90 6.56
C GLU A 163 9.40 4.52 7.15
N TYR A 164 10.62 4.36 7.69
CA TYR A 164 11.06 3.12 8.33
C TYR A 164 12.13 3.39 9.38
N PHE A 165 12.34 2.40 10.29
CA PHE A 165 13.40 2.44 11.28
C PHE A 165 14.52 1.46 10.95
N LEU A 166 15.73 1.83 11.32
CA LEU A 166 16.90 0.94 11.34
C LEU A 166 17.38 0.73 12.77
N PHE A 167 17.64 -0.52 13.12
CA PHE A 167 18.18 -0.92 14.43
C PHE A 167 19.48 -1.72 14.25
N GLU A 168 20.25 -1.86 15.34
CA GLU A 168 21.49 -2.64 15.31
C GLU A 168 21.22 -4.13 14.98
N ASP A 169 20.12 -4.69 15.49
CA ASP A 169 19.70 -6.06 15.21
C ASP A 169 18.16 -6.26 15.35
N GLU A 170 17.68 -7.47 15.11
CA GLU A 170 16.24 -7.81 15.13
C GLU A 170 15.65 -8.00 16.55
N ASN A 171 16.49 -8.09 17.58
CA ASN A 171 16.08 -8.45 18.95
C ASN A 171 15.91 -7.25 19.85
N ASP A 172 16.45 -6.08 19.47
CA ASP A 172 16.42 -4.86 20.25
C ASP A 172 16.01 -3.66 19.37
N THR A 173 15.48 -2.63 20.01
CA THR A 173 15.17 -1.34 19.39
C THR A 173 16.25 -0.30 19.63
N LYS A 174 17.51 -0.75 19.72
CA LYS A 174 18.67 0.13 19.89
C LYS A 174 18.88 0.94 18.63
N THR A 175 18.80 2.26 18.78
CA THR A 175 18.97 3.22 17.68
C THR A 175 20.42 3.30 17.21
N LEU A 176 20.63 3.56 15.93
CA LEU A 176 21.96 3.75 15.32
C LEU A 176 22.50 5.14 15.60
N ASP A 177 21.62 6.11 15.84
CA ASP A 177 21.95 7.52 16.03
C ASP A 177 20.90 8.23 16.90
N GLU A 178 21.20 9.48 17.23
CA GLU A 178 20.32 10.44 17.91
C GLU A 178 19.91 11.56 16.92
N GLY A 179 19.92 11.27 15.62
CA GLY A 179 19.56 12.21 14.58
C GLY A 179 18.10 12.63 14.64
N GLY A 180 17.78 13.74 13.98
CA GLY A 180 16.43 14.26 13.84
C GLY A 180 16.20 14.71 12.39
N TYR A 181 15.07 15.37 12.16
CA TYR A 181 14.63 15.75 10.82
C TYR A 181 15.72 16.50 10.04
N PHE A 182 16.08 15.96 8.86
CA PHE A 182 17.15 16.43 7.99
C PHE A 182 18.56 16.42 8.62
N ALA A 183 18.80 15.57 9.63
CA ALA A 183 20.15 15.36 10.16
C ALA A 183 21.13 14.95 9.07
N MET A 184 22.40 15.31 9.24
CA MET A 184 23.46 15.05 8.28
C MET A 184 24.70 14.46 8.98
N THR A 185 25.45 13.69 8.22
CA THR A 185 26.82 13.19 8.56
C THR A 185 26.88 12.43 9.91
N ALA A 186 27.59 12.95 10.89
CA ALA A 186 27.81 12.27 12.18
C ALA A 186 26.54 12.05 13.01
N GLN A 187 25.44 12.73 12.69
CA GLN A 187 24.13 12.56 13.34
C GLN A 187 23.18 11.69 12.52
N ASP A 188 23.62 11.16 11.39
CA ASP A 188 22.89 10.30 10.48
C ASP A 188 23.78 9.12 10.12
N ALA A 189 23.69 8.06 10.91
CA ALA A 189 24.53 6.87 10.77
C ALA A 189 24.18 6.02 9.53
N ALA A 190 23.02 6.25 8.91
CA ALA A 190 22.49 5.38 7.85
C ALA A 190 22.50 6.00 6.44
N THR A 191 23.25 7.08 6.21
CA THR A 191 23.32 7.71 4.88
C THR A 191 23.76 6.71 3.80
N GLU A 192 24.76 5.86 4.05
CA GLU A 192 25.23 4.87 3.08
C GLU A 192 24.20 3.78 2.81
N VAL A 193 23.47 3.34 3.85
CA VAL A 193 22.38 2.37 3.68
C VAL A 193 21.29 2.93 2.74
N ARG A 194 20.93 4.22 2.90
CA ARG A 194 19.95 4.85 2.01
C ARG A 194 20.48 5.01 0.59
N ASN A 195 21.75 5.42 0.43
CA ASN A 195 22.39 5.54 -0.88
C ASN A 195 22.39 4.20 -1.64
N ASP A 196 22.81 3.12 -0.99
CA ASP A 196 22.84 1.79 -1.61
C ASP A 196 21.41 1.28 -1.89
N THR A 197 20.45 1.57 -1.00
CA THR A 197 19.03 1.26 -1.24
C THR A 197 18.51 1.98 -2.49
N ILE A 198 18.85 3.26 -2.67
CA ILE A 198 18.44 4.03 -3.86
C ILE A 198 19.06 3.43 -5.12
N HIS A 199 20.36 3.14 -5.11
CA HIS A 199 21.01 2.51 -6.25
C HIS A 199 20.36 1.18 -6.63
N ALA A 200 20.00 0.36 -5.62
CA ALA A 200 19.31 -0.91 -5.82
C ALA A 200 17.91 -0.73 -6.42
N LEU A 201 17.12 0.23 -5.90
CA LEU A 201 15.77 0.52 -6.39
C LEU A 201 15.80 1.09 -7.82
N GLU A 202 16.69 2.03 -8.11
CA GLU A 202 16.83 2.62 -9.44
C GLU A 202 17.30 1.57 -10.48
N ALA A 203 18.19 0.65 -10.09
CA ALA A 203 18.60 -0.48 -10.93
C ALA A 203 17.42 -1.42 -11.26
N MET A 204 16.43 -1.50 -10.36
CA MET A 204 15.17 -2.23 -10.58
C MET A 204 14.09 -1.39 -11.30
N GLY A 205 14.44 -0.21 -11.80
CA GLY A 205 13.52 0.67 -12.55
C GLY A 205 12.52 1.43 -11.68
N ILE A 206 12.78 1.56 -10.39
CA ILE A 206 11.97 2.36 -9.45
C ILE A 206 12.63 3.73 -9.25
N PRO A 207 12.11 4.80 -9.89
CA PRO A 207 12.74 6.11 -9.80
C PRO A 207 12.50 6.74 -8.42
N ILE A 208 13.56 7.31 -7.85
CA ILE A 208 13.56 7.99 -6.56
C ILE A 208 13.58 9.51 -6.76
N GLU A 209 12.92 10.26 -5.87
CA GLU A 209 12.92 11.73 -5.87
C GLU A 209 13.96 12.30 -4.90
N TYR A 210 13.91 11.89 -3.63
CA TYR A 210 14.86 12.30 -2.58
C TYR A 210 14.81 11.33 -1.39
N HIS A 211 15.67 11.56 -0.41
CA HIS A 211 15.69 10.81 0.85
C HIS A 211 16.26 11.69 1.97
N HIS A 212 15.91 11.38 3.18
CA HIS A 212 16.41 12.08 4.36
C HIS A 212 16.31 11.25 5.64
N HIS A 213 16.94 11.76 6.70
CA HIS A 213 16.69 11.33 8.08
C HIS A 213 15.37 11.92 8.56
N GLU A 214 14.52 11.13 9.19
CA GLU A 214 13.25 11.53 9.75
C GLU A 214 13.37 12.11 11.17
N VAL A 215 12.21 12.42 11.79
CA VAL A 215 12.14 13.14 13.09
C VAL A 215 12.67 12.29 14.24
N ALA A 216 12.33 11.00 14.29
CA ALA A 216 12.78 10.12 15.37
C ALA A 216 14.21 9.60 15.12
N PRO A 217 14.98 9.32 16.21
CA PRO A 217 16.27 8.64 16.09
C PRO A 217 16.16 7.37 15.24
N SER A 218 17.14 7.15 14.36
CA SER A 218 17.17 5.99 13.44
C SER A 218 15.96 5.84 12.51
N GLN A 219 15.20 6.90 12.27
CA GLN A 219 14.07 6.93 11.35
C GLN A 219 14.49 7.56 10.03
N HIS A 220 14.08 6.93 8.93
CA HIS A 220 14.49 7.30 7.56
C HIS A 220 13.31 7.26 6.60
N GLU A 221 13.43 8.04 5.52
CA GLU A 221 12.49 8.08 4.41
C GLU A 221 13.22 8.13 3.07
N ILE A 222 12.71 7.41 2.09
CA ILE A 222 13.15 7.45 0.68
C ILE A 222 11.89 7.55 -0.18
N ASP A 223 11.75 8.66 -0.91
CA ASP A 223 10.56 8.96 -1.69
C ASP A 223 10.67 8.47 -3.13
N MET A 224 9.73 7.62 -3.48
CA MET A 224 9.55 7.17 -4.86
C MET A 224 8.78 8.21 -5.68
N ARG A 225 9.16 8.39 -6.96
CA ARG A 225 8.31 9.14 -7.89
C ARG A 225 6.97 8.44 -8.06
N TYR A 226 5.88 9.22 -8.07
CA TYR A 226 4.54 8.71 -8.27
C TYR A 226 4.41 7.88 -9.56
N ALA A 227 3.53 6.88 -9.54
CA ALA A 227 3.20 6.04 -10.68
C ALA A 227 1.70 5.70 -10.68
N ASP A 228 1.25 4.98 -11.72
CA ASP A 228 -0.07 4.33 -11.71
C ASP A 228 -0.17 3.40 -10.49
N ALA A 229 -1.34 3.37 -9.87
CA ALA A 229 -1.53 2.73 -8.57
C ALA A 229 -1.14 1.25 -8.53
N LEU A 230 -1.32 0.49 -9.62
CA LEU A 230 -0.91 -0.91 -9.66
C LEU A 230 0.62 -1.03 -9.65
N ALA A 231 1.29 -0.26 -10.51
CA ALA A 231 2.76 -0.22 -10.54
C ALA A 231 3.31 0.27 -9.19
N MET A 232 2.67 1.28 -8.57
CA MET A 232 3.11 1.80 -7.28
C MET A 232 2.91 0.80 -6.14
N ALA A 233 1.84 0.01 -6.14
CA ALA A 233 1.68 -1.08 -5.16
C ALA A 233 2.77 -2.15 -5.34
N ASP A 234 3.08 -2.53 -6.58
CA ASP A 234 4.19 -3.43 -6.93
C ASP A 234 5.56 -2.84 -6.47
N HIS A 235 5.78 -1.53 -6.67
CA HIS A 235 6.97 -0.81 -6.21
C HIS A 235 7.06 -0.77 -4.68
N THR A 236 5.96 -0.53 -3.97
CA THR A 236 5.91 -0.51 -2.50
C THR A 236 6.31 -1.87 -1.91
N MET A 237 5.84 -2.98 -2.50
CA MET A 237 6.25 -4.32 -2.09
C MET A 237 7.75 -4.56 -2.33
N THR A 238 8.24 -4.12 -3.49
CA THR A 238 9.67 -4.20 -3.85
C THR A 238 10.53 -3.35 -2.93
N TYR A 239 10.13 -2.11 -2.68
CA TYR A 239 10.78 -1.16 -1.78
C TYR A 239 10.99 -1.76 -0.39
N ARG A 240 9.93 -2.29 0.24
CA ARG A 240 10.01 -2.87 1.57
C ARG A 240 10.99 -4.04 1.67
N LEU A 241 11.09 -4.85 0.63
CA LEU A 241 12.07 -5.93 0.60
C LEU A 241 13.49 -5.37 0.42
N VAL A 242 13.71 -4.49 -0.57
CA VAL A 242 15.04 -3.96 -0.89
C VAL A 242 15.64 -3.19 0.29
N VAL A 243 14.84 -2.37 0.99
CA VAL A 243 15.30 -1.68 2.21
C VAL A 243 15.81 -2.69 3.25
N LYS A 244 15.07 -3.78 3.48
CA LYS A 244 15.47 -4.82 4.45
C LYS A 244 16.74 -5.57 4.03
N GLU A 245 16.81 -5.94 2.75
CA GLU A 245 17.98 -6.65 2.21
C GLU A 245 19.24 -5.78 2.28
N VAL A 246 19.17 -4.52 1.84
CA VAL A 246 20.30 -3.59 1.89
C VAL A 246 20.72 -3.30 3.33
N ALA A 247 19.77 -3.09 4.24
CA ALA A 247 20.08 -2.93 5.67
C ALA A 247 20.84 -4.14 6.21
N ALA A 248 20.42 -5.36 5.86
CA ALA A 248 21.08 -6.60 6.26
C ALA A 248 22.51 -6.70 5.68
N TRP A 249 22.77 -6.20 4.46
CA TRP A 249 24.14 -6.15 3.89
C TRP A 249 25.07 -5.26 4.71
N HIS A 250 24.52 -4.19 5.32
CA HIS A 250 25.26 -3.31 6.24
C HIS A 250 25.28 -3.82 7.69
N GLY A 251 24.70 -4.98 7.97
CA GLY A 251 24.64 -5.56 9.32
C GLY A 251 23.59 -4.92 10.23
N TYR A 252 22.57 -4.26 9.66
CA TYR A 252 21.48 -3.61 10.37
C TYR A 252 20.14 -4.31 10.13
N TYR A 253 19.14 -4.00 10.96
CA TYR A 253 17.79 -4.49 10.84
C TYR A 253 16.82 -3.36 10.50
N ALA A 254 16.13 -3.47 9.36
CA ALA A 254 15.10 -2.52 8.94
C ALA A 254 13.70 -2.99 9.29
N THR A 255 12.87 -2.10 9.84
CA THR A 255 11.47 -2.38 10.13
C THR A 255 10.54 -1.29 9.64
N PHE A 256 9.39 -1.71 9.10
CA PHE A 256 8.24 -0.86 8.77
C PHE A 256 7.16 -0.87 9.86
N MET A 257 7.50 -1.30 11.08
CA MET A 257 6.60 -1.25 12.23
C MET A 257 6.14 0.19 12.47
N PRO A 258 4.83 0.47 12.54
CA PRO A 258 4.33 1.85 12.61
C PRO A 258 4.78 2.63 13.85
N LYS A 259 5.01 1.96 14.98
CA LYS A 259 5.45 2.59 16.24
C LYS A 259 6.37 1.67 17.02
N PRO A 260 7.66 1.56 16.66
CA PRO A 260 8.59 0.68 17.36
C PRO A 260 9.11 1.29 18.66
N LEU A 261 9.21 2.63 18.76
CA LEU A 261 9.77 3.34 19.92
C LEU A 261 8.70 4.08 20.70
N PHE A 262 8.65 3.86 22.01
CA PHE A 262 7.79 4.63 22.93
C PHE A 262 8.35 6.05 23.06
N GLY A 263 7.47 7.06 23.00
CA GLY A 263 7.86 8.47 23.18
C GLY A 263 8.37 9.18 21.91
N GLU A 264 8.70 8.42 20.84
CA GLU A 264 9.18 8.97 19.57
C GLU A 264 8.06 9.05 18.51
N ASN A 265 8.29 9.72 17.37
CA ASN A 265 7.40 9.67 16.22
C ASN A 265 7.33 8.24 15.66
N GLY A 266 6.22 7.88 15.05
CA GLY A 266 6.05 6.60 14.35
C GLY A 266 6.17 6.78 12.84
N SER A 267 6.32 5.67 12.11
CA SER A 267 6.43 5.64 10.64
C SER A 267 5.07 5.74 9.96
N GLY A 268 4.94 6.73 9.10
CA GLY A 268 3.80 6.94 8.21
C GLY A 268 4.07 6.43 6.79
N MET A 269 3.00 6.33 6.02
CA MET A 269 3.02 6.21 4.57
C MET A 269 2.05 7.25 4.01
N HIS A 270 2.44 8.52 4.08
CA HIS A 270 1.63 9.59 3.52
C HIS A 270 1.42 9.31 2.03
N THR A 271 0.19 9.30 1.59
CA THR A 271 -0.14 8.83 0.26
C THR A 271 -0.73 9.95 -0.58
N HIS A 272 0.05 10.42 -1.55
CA HIS A 272 -0.36 11.39 -2.55
C HIS A 272 -1.18 10.71 -3.65
N MET A 273 -2.26 11.38 -4.09
CA MET A 273 -3.20 10.82 -5.06
C MET A 273 -3.70 11.86 -6.04
N SER A 274 -3.91 11.43 -7.29
CA SER A 274 -4.57 12.23 -8.31
C SER A 274 -5.20 11.36 -9.40
N LEU A 275 -6.29 11.85 -10.02
CA LEU A 275 -6.95 11.19 -11.14
C LEU A 275 -6.61 11.91 -12.46
N PHE A 276 -6.40 11.12 -13.51
CA PHE A 276 -6.09 11.62 -14.85
C PHE A 276 -7.11 11.17 -15.89
N LYS A 277 -7.29 12.00 -16.91
CA LYS A 277 -8.08 11.70 -18.11
C LYS A 277 -7.43 12.35 -19.33
N GLY A 278 -7.12 11.54 -20.36
CA GLY A 278 -6.45 12.02 -21.57
C GLY A 278 -5.11 12.69 -21.25
N GLY A 279 -4.35 12.16 -20.30
CA GLY A 279 -3.06 12.71 -19.85
C GLY A 279 -3.16 14.02 -19.07
N ARG A 280 -4.36 14.47 -18.67
CA ARG A 280 -4.57 15.69 -17.88
C ARG A 280 -5.04 15.38 -16.48
N ASN A 281 -4.43 16.07 -15.52
CA ASN A 281 -4.84 16.00 -14.12
C ASN A 281 -6.27 16.56 -13.97
N GLN A 282 -7.15 15.78 -13.35
CA GLN A 282 -8.56 16.15 -13.14
C GLN A 282 -8.80 16.89 -11.82
N PHE A 283 -7.76 17.06 -11.01
CA PHE A 283 -7.88 17.73 -9.71
C PHE A 283 -7.71 19.24 -9.77
N PHE A 284 -7.10 19.77 -10.83
CA PHE A 284 -6.81 21.20 -10.96
C PHE A 284 -7.99 22.01 -11.50
N ASP A 285 -8.23 23.19 -10.89
CA ASP A 285 -9.06 24.27 -11.42
C ASP A 285 -8.43 25.62 -11.08
N ALA A 286 -8.03 26.37 -12.11
CA ALA A 286 -7.38 27.69 -11.96
C ALA A 286 -8.29 28.77 -11.30
N LYS A 287 -9.61 28.57 -11.30
CA LYS A 287 -10.59 29.57 -10.78
C LYS A 287 -10.95 29.31 -9.32
N ASP A 288 -10.64 28.16 -8.79
CA ASP A 288 -10.96 27.80 -7.41
C ASP A 288 -9.92 28.42 -6.45
N PRO A 289 -10.32 28.93 -5.27
CA PRO A 289 -9.40 29.50 -4.29
C PRO A 289 -8.27 28.55 -3.84
N HIS A 290 -8.55 27.25 -3.80
CA HIS A 290 -7.60 26.21 -3.46
C HIS A 290 -7.02 25.50 -4.68
N HIS A 291 -7.33 25.99 -5.90
CA HIS A 291 -7.02 25.35 -7.19
C HIS A 291 -7.54 23.91 -7.33
N LEU A 292 -8.63 23.56 -6.62
CA LEU A 292 -9.27 22.25 -6.65
C LEU A 292 -10.49 22.24 -7.56
N SER A 293 -10.53 21.33 -8.49
CA SER A 293 -11.71 21.09 -9.33
C SER A 293 -12.87 20.49 -8.51
N LYS A 294 -14.07 20.48 -9.09
CA LYS A 294 -15.22 19.76 -8.50
C LYS A 294 -14.93 18.28 -8.31
N THR A 295 -14.20 17.66 -9.23
CA THR A 295 -13.77 16.26 -9.13
C THR A 295 -12.86 16.05 -7.91
N ALA A 296 -11.85 16.90 -7.71
CA ALA A 296 -10.96 16.84 -6.56
C ALA A 296 -11.73 17.01 -5.25
N LYS A 297 -12.60 18.01 -5.17
CA LYS A 297 -13.40 18.28 -3.96
C LYS A 297 -14.30 17.09 -3.60
N ALA A 298 -14.98 16.51 -4.56
CA ALA A 298 -15.84 15.35 -4.34
C ALA A 298 -15.02 14.10 -3.97
N PHE A 299 -13.85 13.89 -4.58
CA PHE A 299 -12.92 12.82 -4.24
C PHE A 299 -12.44 12.93 -2.78
N ILE A 300 -11.97 14.12 -2.38
CA ILE A 300 -11.51 14.40 -1.02
C ILE A 300 -12.64 14.23 -0.01
N ALA A 301 -13.83 14.71 -0.32
CA ALA A 301 -15.02 14.53 0.52
C ALA A 301 -15.34 13.03 0.72
N GLY A 302 -15.21 12.22 -0.33
CA GLY A 302 -15.35 10.76 -0.24
C GLY A 302 -14.35 10.13 0.72
N LEU A 303 -13.08 10.55 0.66
CA LEU A 303 -12.06 10.08 1.61
C LEU A 303 -12.40 10.46 3.05
N LEU A 304 -12.88 11.68 3.30
CA LEU A 304 -13.25 12.14 4.64
C LEU A 304 -14.47 11.39 5.19
N VAL A 305 -15.51 11.21 4.38
CA VAL A 305 -16.75 10.50 4.78
C VAL A 305 -16.44 9.06 5.20
N HIS A 306 -15.56 8.38 4.46
CA HIS A 306 -15.24 6.97 4.68
C HIS A 306 -13.94 6.72 5.47
N ALA A 307 -13.34 7.77 6.06
CA ALA A 307 -12.05 7.67 6.72
C ALA A 307 -12.01 6.61 7.83
N ARG A 308 -13.05 6.57 8.68
CA ARG A 308 -13.14 5.60 9.78
C ARG A 308 -13.30 4.17 9.28
N GLU A 309 -14.12 3.97 8.25
CA GLU A 309 -14.38 2.67 7.61
C GLU A 309 -13.12 2.08 6.95
N MET A 310 -12.23 2.93 6.42
CA MET A 310 -10.97 2.53 5.79
C MET A 310 -9.85 2.27 6.80
N SER A 311 -9.98 2.72 8.04
CA SER A 311 -8.85 2.76 9.00
C SER A 311 -8.21 1.40 9.21
N ALA A 312 -8.99 0.31 9.33
CA ALA A 312 -8.43 -1.04 9.50
C ALA A 312 -7.69 -1.57 8.27
N VAL A 313 -7.82 -0.93 7.10
CA VAL A 313 -7.09 -1.27 5.86
C VAL A 313 -5.84 -0.41 5.71
N LEU A 314 -5.92 0.87 6.08
CA LEU A 314 -4.82 1.84 5.96
C LEU A 314 -3.83 1.78 7.12
N ALA A 315 -4.31 1.37 8.30
CA ALA A 315 -3.58 1.22 9.56
C ALA A 315 -4.00 -0.13 10.16
N GLN A 316 -3.48 -1.22 9.55
CA GLN A 316 -4.07 -2.55 9.68
C GLN A 316 -3.64 -3.36 10.91
N TRP A 317 -2.69 -2.87 11.71
CA TRP A 317 -2.11 -3.59 12.83
C TRP A 317 -2.49 -2.97 14.17
N VAL A 318 -2.48 -3.74 15.24
CA VAL A 318 -2.63 -3.19 16.60
C VAL A 318 -1.64 -2.06 16.84
N ASN A 319 -0.40 -2.23 16.39
CA ASN A 319 0.66 -1.24 16.55
C ASN A 319 0.40 0.07 15.77
N SER A 320 -0.35 0.04 14.68
CA SER A 320 -0.75 1.23 13.91
C SER A 320 -1.45 2.29 14.78
N TYR A 321 -2.26 1.86 15.73
CA TYR A 321 -3.00 2.75 16.63
C TYR A 321 -2.15 3.33 17.77
N LYS A 322 -0.93 2.84 17.95
CA LYS A 322 0.08 3.48 18.81
C LYS A 322 0.79 4.64 18.11
N ARG A 323 0.77 4.66 16.77
CA ARG A 323 1.20 5.81 15.95
C ARG A 323 0.10 6.88 15.88
N LEU A 324 -1.17 6.49 15.64
CA LEU A 324 -2.31 7.39 15.45
C LEU A 324 -2.79 8.01 16.77
N VAL A 325 -1.88 8.69 17.47
CA VAL A 325 -2.14 9.39 18.73
C VAL A 325 -1.74 10.86 18.64
N PRO A 326 -2.42 11.78 19.36
CA PRO A 326 -2.06 13.20 19.34
C PRO A 326 -0.64 13.46 19.84
N GLY A 327 0.05 14.42 19.20
CA GLY A 327 1.36 14.91 19.67
C GLY A 327 2.59 14.31 18.98
N PHE A 328 2.41 13.38 18.02
CA PHE A 328 3.50 12.69 17.31
C PHE A 328 3.38 12.83 15.79
N GLU A 329 2.95 13.98 15.29
CA GLU A 329 2.81 14.33 13.86
C GLU A 329 1.91 13.39 13.05
N ALA A 330 1.18 12.48 13.70
CA ALA A 330 0.23 11.59 13.05
C ALA A 330 -1.20 12.18 13.08
N PRO A 331 -1.99 12.07 12.00
CA PRO A 331 -3.34 12.60 11.95
C PRO A 331 -4.28 11.74 12.80
N VAL A 332 -5.08 12.41 13.63
CA VAL A 332 -6.07 11.73 14.48
C VAL A 332 -7.49 12.16 14.12
N TYR A 333 -7.66 13.35 13.53
CA TYR A 333 -8.96 13.98 13.29
C TYR A 333 -9.29 14.05 11.80
N VAL A 334 -10.54 13.72 11.47
CA VAL A 334 -11.06 13.71 10.11
C VAL A 334 -11.34 15.13 9.64
N ALA A 335 -10.37 15.73 9.00
CA ALA A 335 -10.44 17.09 8.43
C ALA A 335 -9.44 17.21 7.27
N TRP A 336 -9.57 18.27 6.48
CA TRP A 336 -8.61 18.61 5.45
C TRP A 336 -8.06 20.03 5.61
N SER A 337 -6.87 20.28 5.08
CA SER A 337 -6.26 21.59 5.04
C SER A 337 -5.16 21.70 3.98
N GLN A 338 -4.87 22.93 3.51
CA GLN A 338 -3.68 23.21 2.70
C GLN A 338 -2.41 23.39 3.53
N ARG A 339 -2.52 23.86 4.77
CA ARG A 339 -1.36 24.28 5.59
C ARG A 339 -1.21 23.55 6.91
N ASN A 340 -2.28 22.98 7.41
CA ASN A 340 -2.30 22.35 8.72
C ASN A 340 -1.92 20.86 8.63
N ARG A 341 -0.73 20.50 9.12
CA ARG A 341 -0.23 19.11 9.16
C ARG A 341 -0.98 18.21 10.15
N SER A 342 -1.81 18.76 11.04
CA SER A 342 -2.65 17.96 11.95
C SER A 342 -3.92 17.42 11.27
N ALA A 343 -4.24 17.85 10.06
CA ALA A 343 -5.38 17.37 9.28
C ALA A 343 -5.09 15.99 8.67
N LEU A 344 -6.13 15.16 8.54
CA LEU A 344 -6.06 13.85 7.89
C LEU A 344 -5.65 13.95 6.42
N ILE A 345 -6.23 14.93 5.73
CA ILE A 345 -5.93 15.17 4.31
C ILE A 345 -5.27 16.54 4.17
N ARG A 346 -4.08 16.54 3.57
CA ARG A 346 -3.36 17.75 3.19
C ARG A 346 -3.45 17.96 1.69
N ILE A 347 -3.68 19.21 1.28
CA ILE A 347 -3.59 19.61 -0.11
C ILE A 347 -2.31 20.46 -0.27
N PRO A 348 -1.27 19.93 -0.91
CA PRO A 348 -0.04 20.69 -1.16
C PRO A 348 -0.34 22.00 -1.91
N LEU A 349 0.35 23.08 -1.53
CA LEU A 349 0.13 24.38 -2.16
C LEU A 349 0.47 24.33 -3.65
N TYR A 350 -0.42 24.88 -4.46
CA TYR A 350 -0.21 25.01 -5.89
C TYR A 350 1.03 25.87 -6.20
N LYS A 351 1.88 25.38 -7.08
CA LYS A 351 2.99 26.12 -7.66
C LYS A 351 2.63 26.53 -9.09
N PRO A 352 2.70 27.83 -9.46
CA PRO A 352 2.37 28.29 -10.81
C PRO A 352 3.10 27.47 -11.90
N GLY A 353 2.36 27.00 -12.89
CA GLY A 353 2.87 26.13 -13.97
C GLY A 353 2.97 24.66 -13.63
N ALA A 354 2.51 24.23 -12.44
CA ALA A 354 2.54 22.84 -11.98
C ALA A 354 1.13 22.25 -11.83
N GLU A 355 0.22 22.52 -12.76
CA GLU A 355 -1.18 22.04 -12.76
C GLU A 355 -1.26 20.51 -12.68
N GLN A 356 -0.33 19.83 -13.36
CA GLN A 356 -0.26 18.36 -13.37
C GLN A 356 0.14 17.76 -12.01
N ALA A 357 0.71 18.55 -11.10
CA ALA A 357 1.13 18.13 -9.77
C ALA A 357 0.04 18.34 -8.68
N THR A 358 -1.14 18.82 -9.05
CA THR A 358 -2.26 18.99 -8.12
C THR A 358 -2.70 17.63 -7.59
N ARG A 359 -2.69 17.48 -6.25
CA ARG A 359 -2.92 16.19 -5.60
C ARG A 359 -3.51 16.35 -4.21
N ALA A 360 -4.11 15.31 -3.70
CA ALA A 360 -4.49 15.17 -2.29
C ALA A 360 -3.52 14.19 -1.61
N GLU A 361 -3.12 14.50 -0.39
CA GLU A 361 -2.29 13.65 0.46
C GLU A 361 -3.13 13.17 1.64
N ILE A 362 -3.30 11.86 1.80
CA ILE A 362 -3.86 11.27 3.01
C ILE A 362 -2.73 10.79 3.91
N ARG A 363 -2.81 11.09 5.22
CA ARG A 363 -1.68 10.97 6.14
C ARG A 363 -1.81 9.84 7.16
N CYS A 364 -2.97 9.17 7.25
CA CYS A 364 -3.18 8.08 8.20
C CYS A 364 -2.59 6.73 7.81
N PRO A 365 -2.39 6.36 6.52
CA PRO A 365 -1.76 5.08 6.20
C PRO A 365 -0.39 4.94 6.85
N ASP A 366 -0.01 3.71 7.16
CA ASP A 366 1.33 3.37 7.61
C ASP A 366 2.02 2.39 6.63
N PRO A 367 3.36 2.31 6.65
CA PRO A 367 4.11 1.55 5.66
C PRO A 367 3.99 0.03 5.82
N ALA A 368 3.29 -0.46 6.87
CA ALA A 368 3.05 -1.88 7.10
C ALA A 368 1.73 -2.38 6.50
N CYS A 369 0.87 -1.49 5.96
CA CYS A 369 -0.39 -1.90 5.36
C CYS A 369 -0.19 -2.65 4.03
N ASN A 370 -1.21 -3.41 3.61
CA ASN A 370 -1.23 -4.01 2.27
C ASN A 370 -1.49 -2.92 1.22
N PRO A 371 -0.51 -2.56 0.36
CA PRO A 371 -0.64 -1.42 -0.55
C PRO A 371 -1.72 -1.63 -1.61
N TYR A 372 -1.95 -2.86 -2.06
CA TYR A 372 -3.01 -3.15 -3.03
C TYR A 372 -4.40 -2.87 -2.45
N LEU A 373 -4.66 -3.34 -1.23
CA LEU A 373 -5.94 -3.12 -0.55
C LEU A 373 -6.09 -1.65 -0.12
N ALA A 374 -5.01 -1.02 0.35
CA ALA A 374 -5.02 0.39 0.73
C ALA A 374 -5.37 1.30 -0.46
N PHE A 375 -4.70 1.12 -1.61
CA PHE A 375 -4.96 1.95 -2.79
C PHE A 375 -6.34 1.65 -3.40
N ALA A 376 -6.83 0.40 -3.33
CA ALA A 376 -8.19 0.07 -3.74
C ALA A 376 -9.24 0.75 -2.84
N ALA A 377 -9.07 0.73 -1.52
CA ALA A 377 -9.95 1.37 -0.56
C ALA A 377 -10.02 2.89 -0.79
N LEU A 378 -8.85 3.55 -0.93
CA LEU A 378 -8.74 4.98 -1.21
C LEU A 378 -9.42 5.36 -2.53
N LEU A 379 -9.19 4.58 -3.59
CA LEU A 379 -9.83 4.81 -4.88
C LEU A 379 -11.35 4.65 -4.80
N HIS A 380 -11.84 3.59 -4.14
CA HIS A 380 -13.27 3.36 -3.98
C HIS A 380 -13.96 4.48 -3.21
N ALA A 381 -13.37 4.98 -2.11
CA ALA A 381 -13.90 6.09 -1.33
C ALA A 381 -13.94 7.39 -2.13
N GLY A 382 -12.87 7.72 -2.83
CA GLY A 382 -12.82 8.91 -3.68
C GLY A 382 -13.81 8.85 -4.84
N LEU A 383 -13.94 7.70 -5.52
CA LEU A 383 -14.91 7.52 -6.60
C LEU A 383 -16.34 7.57 -6.11
N GLU A 384 -16.65 7.04 -4.92
CA GLU A 384 -17.97 7.15 -4.29
C GLU A 384 -18.35 8.62 -4.06
N GLY A 385 -17.39 9.42 -3.58
CA GLY A 385 -17.58 10.86 -3.42
C GLY A 385 -17.92 11.56 -4.74
N ILE A 386 -17.23 11.19 -5.84
CA ILE A 386 -17.51 11.72 -7.18
C ILE A 386 -18.89 11.29 -7.68
N GLU A 387 -19.24 10.01 -7.59
CA GLU A 387 -20.51 9.46 -8.07
C GLU A 387 -21.71 10.01 -7.31
N LYS A 388 -21.59 10.17 -5.99
CA LYS A 388 -22.65 10.71 -5.13
C LYS A 388 -22.62 12.24 -5.03
N GLY A 389 -21.59 12.89 -5.56
CA GLY A 389 -21.45 14.34 -5.52
C GLY A 389 -21.30 14.89 -4.11
N TYR A 390 -20.48 14.25 -3.29
CA TYR A 390 -20.22 14.71 -1.92
C TYR A 390 -19.62 16.12 -1.93
N GLU A 391 -20.10 16.94 -0.99
CA GLU A 391 -19.58 18.29 -0.79
C GLU A 391 -18.40 18.27 0.18
N LEU A 392 -17.32 18.94 -0.21
CA LEU A 392 -16.16 19.09 0.63
C LEU A 392 -16.47 20.10 1.75
N PRO A 393 -16.32 19.72 3.04
CA PRO A 393 -16.50 20.67 4.15
C PRO A 393 -15.46 21.79 4.11
N ASP A 394 -15.65 22.83 4.92
CA ASP A 394 -14.72 23.96 5.02
C ASP A 394 -13.32 23.51 5.46
N GLU A 395 -12.30 24.22 4.96
CA GLU A 395 -10.91 23.98 5.33
C GLU A 395 -10.66 24.19 6.83
N MET A 396 -9.97 23.27 7.46
CA MET A 396 -9.57 23.40 8.85
C MET A 396 -8.21 24.09 9.00
N THR A 397 -8.24 25.38 9.23
CA THR A 397 -7.03 26.22 9.37
C THR A 397 -6.43 26.21 10.78
N THR A 398 -7.22 25.83 11.80
CA THR A 398 -6.79 25.79 13.21
C THR A 398 -6.06 24.46 13.49
N ASN A 399 -5.00 24.52 14.33
CA ASN A 399 -4.34 23.31 14.81
C ASN A 399 -5.32 22.48 15.66
N LEU A 400 -5.69 21.31 15.15
CA LEU A 400 -6.70 20.41 15.71
C LEU A 400 -6.32 19.86 17.10
N TYR A 401 -5.03 19.73 17.39
CA TYR A 401 -4.56 19.26 18.70
C TYR A 401 -4.77 20.27 19.83
N ARG A 402 -5.02 21.54 19.50
CA ARG A 402 -5.29 22.61 20.48
C ARG A 402 -6.78 22.79 20.80
N LEU A 403 -7.66 22.17 20.02
CA LEU A 403 -9.10 22.22 20.27
C LEU A 403 -9.48 21.26 21.38
N SER A 404 -10.33 21.70 22.29
CA SER A 404 -10.99 20.84 23.26
C SER A 404 -11.95 19.86 22.56
N GLU A 405 -12.35 18.80 23.24
CA GLU A 405 -13.34 17.83 22.74
C GLU A 405 -14.66 18.54 22.37
N ALA A 406 -15.17 19.41 23.26
CA ALA A 406 -16.38 20.18 23.00
C ALA A 406 -16.29 21.07 21.77
N GLU A 407 -15.14 21.70 21.52
CA GLU A 407 -14.93 22.52 20.31
C GLU A 407 -14.86 21.68 19.04
N ARG A 408 -14.35 20.47 19.13
CA ARG A 408 -14.37 19.52 17.99
C ARG A 408 -15.79 19.05 17.69
N ASP A 409 -16.53 18.66 18.72
CA ASP A 409 -17.93 18.22 18.60
C ASP A 409 -18.82 19.30 17.99
N GLU A 410 -18.67 20.56 18.45
CA GLU A 410 -19.41 21.72 17.88
C GLU A 410 -19.12 21.91 16.39
N ARG A 411 -17.90 21.58 15.95
CA ARG A 411 -17.49 21.67 14.52
C ARG A 411 -17.73 20.40 13.72
N GLY A 412 -18.29 19.36 14.34
CA GLY A 412 -18.52 18.05 13.71
C GLY A 412 -17.24 17.31 13.32
N ILE A 413 -16.12 17.59 14.00
CA ILE A 413 -14.82 16.96 13.72
C ILE A 413 -14.75 15.65 14.50
N VAL A 414 -14.83 14.53 13.78
CA VAL A 414 -14.70 13.20 14.37
C VAL A 414 -13.24 12.74 14.40
N ALA A 415 -12.89 11.89 15.38
CA ALA A 415 -11.59 11.24 15.43
C ALA A 415 -11.59 9.96 14.59
N LEU A 416 -10.40 9.56 14.08
CA LEU A 416 -10.17 8.20 13.60
C LEU A 416 -10.37 7.20 14.74
N PRO A 417 -10.61 5.89 14.46
CA PRO A 417 -10.65 4.87 15.49
C PRO A 417 -9.40 4.88 16.38
N GLY A 418 -9.59 4.73 17.68
CA GLY A 418 -8.50 4.74 18.67
C GLY A 418 -7.82 3.39 18.86
N SER A 419 -8.33 2.33 18.24
CA SER A 419 -7.80 0.97 18.33
C SER A 419 -8.14 0.14 17.11
N LEU A 420 -7.40 -0.95 16.88
CA LEU A 420 -7.73 -1.92 15.84
C LEU A 420 -9.13 -2.53 16.05
N GLY A 421 -9.53 -2.72 17.33
CA GLY A 421 -10.87 -3.24 17.64
C GLY A 421 -11.98 -2.32 17.15
N GLU A 422 -11.88 -1.02 17.42
CA GLU A 422 -12.82 -0.03 16.92
C GLU A 422 -12.81 0.04 15.39
N ALA A 423 -11.64 0.08 14.78
CA ALA A 423 -11.51 0.13 13.34
C ALA A 423 -12.05 -1.13 12.62
N ALA A 424 -11.92 -2.30 13.23
CA ALA A 424 -12.48 -3.54 12.70
C ALA A 424 -14.02 -3.54 12.73
N GLU A 425 -14.63 -2.90 13.73
CA GLU A 425 -16.10 -2.76 13.78
C GLU A 425 -16.61 -1.71 12.78
N GLU A 426 -15.90 -0.58 12.61
CA GLU A 426 -16.20 0.40 11.55
C GLU A 426 -16.11 -0.24 10.15
N LEU A 427 -15.04 -1.01 9.90
CA LEU A 427 -14.87 -1.77 8.66
C LEU A 427 -16.02 -2.76 8.46
N ALA A 428 -16.38 -3.54 9.48
CA ALA A 428 -17.42 -4.58 9.40
C ALA A 428 -18.80 -4.01 9.05
N GLY A 429 -19.08 -2.77 9.47
CA GLY A 429 -20.32 -2.06 9.14
C GLY A 429 -20.34 -1.38 7.77
N SER A 430 -19.22 -1.38 7.04
CA SER A 430 -19.08 -0.58 5.81
C SER A 430 -19.55 -1.31 4.56
N GLU A 431 -20.60 -0.82 3.94
CA GLU A 431 -21.01 -1.27 2.60
C GLU A 431 -19.98 -0.88 1.52
N LEU A 432 -19.30 0.27 1.68
CA LEU A 432 -18.27 0.70 0.74
C LEU A 432 -17.10 -0.28 0.76
N MET A 433 -16.60 -0.63 1.93
CA MET A 433 -15.47 -1.56 2.06
C MET A 433 -15.84 -2.98 1.64
N ALA A 434 -17.06 -3.42 1.89
CA ALA A 434 -17.56 -4.69 1.37
C ALA A 434 -17.49 -4.74 -0.18
N ARG A 435 -17.87 -3.65 -0.85
CA ARG A 435 -17.73 -3.55 -2.31
C ARG A 435 -16.28 -3.40 -2.78
N ALA A 436 -15.46 -2.69 -2.03
CA ALA A 436 -14.06 -2.42 -2.39
C ALA A 436 -13.18 -3.67 -2.29
N LEU A 437 -13.34 -4.44 -1.21
CA LEU A 437 -12.55 -5.65 -0.95
C LEU A 437 -13.16 -6.91 -1.57
N GLY A 438 -14.47 -6.87 -1.91
CA GLY A 438 -15.18 -7.97 -2.53
C GLY A 438 -15.62 -9.07 -1.54
N GLU A 439 -16.47 -9.96 -2.03
CA GLU A 439 -17.15 -10.99 -1.21
C GLU A 439 -16.19 -12.01 -0.60
N HIS A 440 -15.03 -12.23 -1.22
CA HIS A 440 -14.03 -13.17 -0.71
C HIS A 440 -13.17 -12.55 0.39
N ILE A 441 -12.54 -11.41 0.12
CA ILE A 441 -11.59 -10.77 1.05
C ILE A 441 -12.30 -10.13 2.24
N PHE A 442 -13.36 -9.39 2.02
CA PHE A 442 -13.99 -8.58 3.06
C PHE A 442 -14.29 -9.34 4.36
N PRO A 443 -15.05 -10.46 4.35
CA PRO A 443 -15.36 -11.17 5.59
C PRO A 443 -14.12 -11.78 6.26
N ARG A 444 -13.16 -12.28 5.46
CA ARG A 444 -11.90 -12.86 5.97
C ARG A 444 -11.02 -11.80 6.62
N TYR A 445 -10.97 -10.62 6.03
CA TYR A 445 -10.18 -9.50 6.54
C TYR A 445 -10.76 -8.98 7.87
N VAL A 446 -12.08 -8.81 7.96
CA VAL A 446 -12.76 -8.44 9.20
C VAL A 446 -12.48 -9.46 10.31
N GLU A 447 -12.62 -10.76 10.01
CA GLU A 447 -12.35 -11.82 10.98
C GLU A 447 -10.88 -11.81 11.43
N LEU A 448 -9.94 -11.62 10.49
CA LEU A 448 -8.50 -11.55 10.77
C LEU A 448 -8.18 -10.40 11.74
N LYS A 449 -8.72 -9.20 11.49
CA LYS A 449 -8.47 -8.03 12.33
C LYS A 449 -9.15 -8.14 13.71
N ARG A 450 -10.34 -8.73 13.77
CA ARG A 450 -10.98 -9.05 15.07
C ARG A 450 -10.18 -10.08 15.87
N ARG A 451 -9.62 -11.09 15.22
CA ARG A 451 -8.79 -12.10 15.87
C ARG A 451 -7.53 -11.48 16.43
N GLU A 452 -6.78 -10.70 15.64
CA GLU A 452 -5.57 -9.98 16.08
C GLU A 452 -5.86 -9.09 17.30
N TRP A 453 -6.96 -8.31 17.24
CA TRP A 453 -7.37 -7.49 18.37
C TRP A 453 -7.70 -8.31 19.62
N ASN A 454 -8.42 -9.43 19.47
CA ASN A 454 -8.77 -10.30 20.58
C ASN A 454 -7.55 -10.97 21.22
N GLU A 455 -6.56 -11.34 20.43
CA GLU A 455 -5.28 -11.88 20.92
C GLU A 455 -4.47 -10.81 21.67
N TYR A 456 -4.45 -9.57 21.17
CA TYR A 456 -3.74 -8.48 21.81
C TYR A 456 -4.40 -8.02 23.10
N ARG A 457 -5.71 -7.79 23.14
CA ARG A 457 -6.40 -7.16 24.28
C ARG A 457 -6.40 -8.00 25.56
N VAL A 458 -6.02 -9.26 25.48
CA VAL A 458 -5.88 -10.14 26.68
C VAL A 458 -4.44 -10.19 27.20
N GLN A 459 -3.49 -9.54 26.51
CA GLN A 459 -2.10 -9.48 26.98
C GLN A 459 -2.00 -8.62 28.21
N VAL A 460 -1.22 -9.08 29.19
CA VAL A 460 -0.87 -8.29 30.38
C VAL A 460 0.52 -7.72 30.17
N THR A 461 0.58 -6.41 29.99
CA THR A 461 1.82 -5.70 29.66
C THR A 461 2.69 -5.42 30.89
N GLU A 462 4.00 -5.20 30.70
CA GLU A 462 4.89 -4.79 31.79
C GLU A 462 4.42 -3.46 32.41
N TRP A 463 3.95 -2.50 31.60
CA TRP A 463 3.38 -1.24 32.07
C TRP A 463 2.22 -1.44 33.04
N GLU A 464 1.34 -2.41 32.80
CA GLU A 464 0.22 -2.74 33.71
C GLU A 464 0.74 -3.35 35.02
N LYS A 465 1.70 -4.27 34.93
CA LYS A 465 2.31 -4.90 36.12
C LYS A 465 3.03 -3.87 36.98
N GLU A 466 3.87 -3.02 36.39
CA GLU A 466 4.58 -1.95 37.11
C GLU A 466 3.60 -0.97 37.80
N ARG A 467 2.49 -0.65 37.11
CA ARG A 467 1.54 0.33 37.61
C ARG A 467 0.56 -0.22 38.65
N TYR A 468 0.09 -1.44 38.47
CA TYR A 468 -1.05 -1.96 39.22
C TYR A 468 -0.70 -3.09 40.18
N LEU A 469 0.35 -3.87 39.96
CA LEU A 469 0.62 -5.06 40.78
C LEU A 469 0.85 -4.75 42.26
N SER A 470 1.48 -3.63 42.58
CA SER A 470 1.70 -3.21 43.95
C SER A 470 0.65 -2.21 44.47
N ALA A 471 -0.21 -1.65 43.59
CA ALA A 471 -1.15 -0.61 43.96
C ALA A 471 -2.58 -1.13 44.19
N LEU A 472 -2.92 -2.26 43.59
CA LEU A 472 -4.23 -2.92 43.69
C LEU A 472 -4.13 -4.28 44.36
#